data_5009e202a09339f97efe1993bf303e85
#
_entry.id   5009e202a09339f97efe1993bf303e85
#
_cell.length_a   1.000
_cell.length_b   1.000
_cell.length_c   1.000
_cell.angle_alpha   90.00
_cell.angle_beta   90.00
_cell.angle_gamma   90.00
#
_symmetry.space_group_name_H-M   'P 1'
#
loop_
_entity.id
_entity.type
_entity.pdbx_description
1 polymer ?
#
loop_
_entity_poly.entity_id
_entity_poly.type
_entity_poly.pdbx_seq_one_letter_code
_entity_poly.pdbx_strand_id
1 'polypeptide(L)'
;MRILFLAVFIVNCCQNCFSQKIVSGIYSSGLNLAFDEITGRVTGFYDNESGYDEKTGTSQFSCTFYFSGTVELKKGKIVSFYPGDSVPDSIPGKLELGINEQLTIRLNSEHGGCWNVQSFTADPVSFSLYKAVSWSQIRYVTGSNVDLFMDERGTSALNVKLPFGSVLGISVIKGDFAHCALLDSTNDVIEGWIKLNDLNAMD
;
A
#
# COMPACT_ATOMS: atom_id res chain seq x y z
N MET A 1 39.33 59.35 -9.70
CA MET A 1 39.35 58.13 -8.92
C MET A 1 37.91 57.58 -8.88
N ARG A 2 37.59 56.58 -9.78
CA ARG A 2 36.22 56.00 -9.93
C ARG A 2 36.22 54.66 -9.22
N ILE A 3 35.46 54.55 -8.12
CA ILE A 3 35.29 53.33 -7.37
C ILE A 3 34.15 52.53 -8.06
N LEU A 4 34.53 51.37 -8.62
CA LEU A 4 33.61 50.43 -9.27
C LEU A 4 33.02 49.52 -8.18
N PHE A 5 31.74 49.70 -7.84
CA PHE A 5 31.02 48.78 -6.96
C PHE A 5 30.62 47.55 -7.76
N LEU A 6 31.32 46.44 -7.47
CA LEU A 6 30.99 45.12 -7.99
C LEU A 6 29.87 44.53 -7.11
N ALA A 7 28.63 44.66 -7.53
CA ALA A 7 27.51 44.00 -6.88
C ALA A 7 27.52 42.50 -7.24
N VAL A 8 28.00 41.69 -6.31
CA VAL A 8 27.91 40.23 -6.41
C VAL A 8 26.46 39.85 -6.10
N PHE A 9 25.68 39.61 -7.16
CA PHE A 9 24.38 38.95 -7.05
C PHE A 9 24.61 37.47 -6.69
N ILE A 10 24.56 37.15 -5.40
CA ILE A 10 24.41 35.76 -4.96
C ILE A 10 22.99 35.34 -5.28
N VAL A 11 22.80 34.75 -6.45
CA VAL A 11 21.57 34.03 -6.76
C VAL A 11 21.53 32.80 -5.87
N ASN A 12 20.87 32.94 -4.71
CA ASN A 12 20.45 31.79 -3.91
C ASN A 12 19.44 31.00 -4.75
N CYS A 13 19.92 30.11 -5.59
CA CYS A 13 19.16 29.00 -6.09
C CYS A 13 18.81 28.10 -4.89
N CYS A 14 17.78 28.50 -4.12
CA CYS A 14 17.02 27.53 -3.34
C CYS A 14 16.39 26.59 -4.35
N GLN A 15 17.17 25.64 -4.84
CA GLN A 15 16.63 24.41 -5.39
C GLN A 15 15.86 23.81 -4.24
N ASN A 16 14.53 23.95 -4.29
CA ASN A 16 13.64 23.12 -3.53
C ASN A 16 13.99 21.67 -3.95
N CYS A 17 14.94 21.08 -3.26
CA CYS A 17 15.12 19.65 -3.24
C CYS A 17 13.82 19.10 -2.63
N PHE A 18 12.77 18.97 -3.44
CA PHE A 18 11.68 18.11 -3.10
C PHE A 18 12.31 16.73 -2.93
N SER A 19 12.58 16.36 -1.69
CA SER A 19 12.96 15.00 -1.35
C SER A 19 11.79 14.13 -1.80
N GLN A 20 11.96 13.47 -2.95
CA GLN A 20 11.01 12.48 -3.41
C GLN A 20 10.86 11.45 -2.31
N LYS A 21 9.65 11.29 -1.78
CA LYS A 21 9.32 10.35 -0.72
C LYS A 21 8.26 9.37 -1.21
N ILE A 22 8.22 8.21 -0.58
CA ILE A 22 7.15 7.26 -0.81
C ILE A 22 5.86 7.86 -0.28
N VAL A 23 4.81 7.80 -1.07
CA VAL A 23 3.48 8.34 -0.75
C VAL A 23 2.51 7.19 -0.59
N SER A 24 1.73 7.22 0.49
CA SER A 24 0.61 6.29 0.65
C SER A 24 -0.43 6.56 -0.42
N GLY A 25 -0.88 5.52 -1.11
CA GLY A 25 -1.76 5.73 -2.25
C GLY A 25 -2.24 4.48 -2.95
N ILE A 26 -3.13 4.73 -3.88
CA ILE A 26 -3.55 3.80 -4.92
C ILE A 26 -2.64 4.04 -6.11
N TYR A 27 -1.99 3.00 -6.57
CA TYR A 27 -1.07 3.01 -7.70
C TYR A 27 -1.67 2.28 -8.90
N SER A 28 -1.04 2.43 -10.04
CA SER A 28 -1.41 1.69 -11.26
C SER A 28 -1.36 0.17 -11.04
N SER A 29 -2.06 -0.57 -11.90
CA SER A 29 -2.01 -2.04 -11.96
C SER A 29 -2.35 -2.74 -10.64
N GLY A 30 -3.29 -2.18 -9.84
CA GLY A 30 -3.83 -2.87 -8.65
C GLY A 30 -2.96 -2.79 -7.39
N LEU A 31 -1.91 -1.96 -7.35
CA LEU A 31 -1.11 -1.79 -6.14
C LEU A 31 -1.72 -0.73 -5.22
N ASN A 32 -1.97 -1.10 -3.98
CA ASN A 32 -2.27 -0.20 -2.87
C ASN A 32 -1.10 -0.21 -1.89
N LEU A 33 -0.69 0.96 -1.40
CA LEU A 33 0.47 1.10 -0.53
C LEU A 33 0.21 2.11 0.57
N ALA A 34 0.63 1.78 1.79
CA ALA A 34 0.72 2.69 2.91
C ALA A 34 2.16 2.78 3.41
N PHE A 35 2.57 3.99 3.73
CA PHE A 35 3.89 4.30 4.27
C PHE A 35 3.75 5.14 5.53
N ASP A 36 4.29 4.65 6.63
CA ASP A 36 4.40 5.37 7.89
C ASP A 36 5.75 6.08 7.96
N GLU A 37 5.73 7.39 7.78
CA GLU A 37 6.94 8.23 7.78
C GLU A 37 7.67 8.22 9.14
N ILE A 38 6.97 7.96 10.24
CA ILE A 38 7.54 7.99 11.59
C ILE A 38 8.40 6.75 11.82
N THR A 39 7.90 5.60 11.41
CA THR A 39 8.57 4.31 11.64
C THR A 39 9.38 3.83 10.44
N GLY A 40 9.19 4.42 9.27
CA GLY A 40 9.74 3.93 8.00
C GLY A 40 9.09 2.62 7.52
N ARG A 41 7.98 2.20 8.16
CA ARG A 41 7.28 0.98 7.80
C ARG A 41 6.46 1.18 6.53
N VAL A 42 6.50 0.18 5.67
CA VAL A 42 5.65 0.10 4.47
C VAL A 42 4.79 -1.16 4.54
N THR A 43 3.53 -1.03 4.17
CA THR A 43 2.64 -2.15 3.94
C THR A 43 1.93 -1.96 2.61
N GLY A 44 1.58 -3.06 1.95
CA GLY A 44 0.90 -2.95 0.67
C GLY A 44 0.10 -4.19 0.34
N PHE A 45 -0.77 -4.01 -0.63
CA PHE A 45 -1.62 -5.03 -1.19
C PHE A 45 -1.64 -4.90 -2.70
N TYR A 46 -1.29 -5.96 -3.37
CA TYR A 46 -1.37 -6.07 -4.82
C TYR A 46 -2.51 -7.01 -5.19
N ASP A 47 -3.38 -6.54 -6.06
CA ASP A 47 -4.48 -7.33 -6.60
C ASP A 47 -4.70 -6.95 -8.06
N ASN A 48 -4.48 -7.90 -8.95
CA ASN A 48 -4.65 -7.68 -10.38
C ASN A 48 -5.03 -8.99 -11.09
N GLU A 49 -5.65 -8.86 -12.24
CA GLU A 49 -6.20 -9.97 -13.01
C GLU A 49 -5.78 -9.86 -14.48
N SER A 50 -5.82 -11.00 -15.18
CA SER A 50 -5.60 -11.06 -16.63
C SER A 50 -6.42 -12.15 -17.31
N GLY A 51 -6.49 -12.10 -18.63
CA GLY A 51 -7.26 -13.07 -19.41
C GLY A 51 -8.77 -12.93 -19.22
N TYR A 52 -9.28 -11.71 -19.21
CA TYR A 52 -10.72 -11.45 -19.12
C TYR A 52 -11.47 -12.06 -20.28
N ASP A 53 -12.49 -12.88 -20.00
CA ASP A 53 -13.39 -13.49 -20.97
C ASP A 53 -14.74 -12.78 -20.93
N GLU A 54 -15.07 -12.07 -22.01
CA GLU A 54 -16.33 -11.33 -22.13
C GLU A 54 -17.58 -12.24 -22.08
N LYS A 55 -17.44 -13.52 -22.43
CA LYS A 55 -18.58 -14.46 -22.44
C LYS A 55 -18.97 -14.92 -21.03
N THR A 56 -17.97 -15.10 -20.17
CA THR A 56 -18.19 -15.53 -18.79
C THR A 56 -18.21 -14.36 -17.81
N GLY A 57 -17.70 -13.20 -18.20
CA GLY A 57 -17.55 -12.03 -17.33
C GLY A 57 -16.49 -12.21 -16.23
N THR A 58 -15.55 -13.16 -16.42
CA THR A 58 -14.54 -13.50 -15.41
C THR A 58 -13.13 -13.47 -15.99
N SER A 59 -12.15 -13.19 -15.16
CA SER A 59 -10.74 -13.31 -15.51
C SER A 59 -10.22 -14.74 -15.29
N GLN A 60 -9.32 -15.19 -16.15
CA GLN A 60 -8.75 -16.54 -16.07
C GLN A 60 -7.66 -16.65 -15.00
N PHE A 61 -6.94 -15.57 -14.76
CA PHE A 61 -5.81 -15.53 -13.84
C PHE A 61 -5.94 -14.35 -12.90
N SER A 62 -5.59 -14.58 -11.63
CA SER A 62 -5.49 -13.54 -10.61
C SER A 62 -4.13 -13.61 -9.94
N CYS A 63 -3.63 -12.46 -9.50
CA CYS A 63 -2.43 -12.34 -8.70
C CYS A 63 -2.72 -11.39 -7.54
N THR A 64 -2.74 -11.95 -6.35
CA THR A 64 -3.06 -11.21 -5.13
C THR A 64 -2.02 -11.54 -4.08
N PHE A 65 -1.40 -10.55 -3.47
CA PHE A 65 -0.54 -10.75 -2.31
C PHE A 65 -0.47 -9.49 -1.44
N TYR A 66 -0.24 -9.72 -0.16
CA TYR A 66 0.07 -8.70 0.83
C TYR A 66 1.58 -8.61 1.01
N PHE A 67 2.10 -7.44 1.37
CA PHE A 67 3.49 -7.31 1.78
C PHE A 67 3.67 -6.30 2.91
N SER A 68 4.71 -6.52 3.69
CA SER A 68 5.16 -5.58 4.71
C SER A 68 6.69 -5.45 4.68
N GLY A 69 7.19 -4.36 5.24
CA GLY A 69 8.62 -4.14 5.32
C GLY A 69 9.01 -2.79 5.85
N THR A 70 10.26 -2.42 5.65
CA THR A 70 10.81 -1.13 6.05
C THR A 70 11.53 -0.46 4.89
N VAL A 71 11.43 0.87 4.86
CA VAL A 71 12.05 1.70 3.83
C VAL A 71 12.97 2.72 4.51
N GLU A 72 14.18 2.80 4.02
CA GLU A 72 15.16 3.84 4.37
C GLU A 72 15.45 4.67 3.13
N LEU A 73 15.24 5.98 3.22
CA LEU A 73 15.38 6.90 2.11
C LEU A 73 14.44 6.53 0.93
N LYS A 74 14.96 5.81 -0.06
CA LYS A 74 14.23 5.43 -1.29
C LYS A 74 14.20 3.92 -1.54
N LYS A 75 14.76 3.12 -0.64
CA LYS A 75 14.92 1.67 -0.81
C LYS A 75 14.37 0.93 0.38
N GLY A 76 13.59 -0.10 0.12
CA GLY A 76 12.98 -0.93 1.14
C GLY A 76 13.26 -2.41 0.93
N LYS A 77 13.27 -3.11 2.05
CA LYS A 77 13.18 -4.57 2.07
C LYS A 77 11.75 -4.92 2.44
N ILE A 78 11.13 -5.76 1.66
CA ILE A 78 9.77 -6.23 1.89
C ILE A 78 9.74 -7.75 1.96
N VAL A 79 8.71 -8.25 2.61
CA VAL A 79 8.34 -9.66 2.62
C VAL A 79 6.89 -9.75 2.17
N SER A 80 6.61 -10.54 1.15
CA SER A 80 5.27 -10.74 0.61
C SER A 80 4.73 -12.12 0.94
N PHE A 81 3.40 -12.22 1.11
CA PHE A 81 2.69 -13.44 1.51
C PHE A 81 1.21 -13.34 1.15
N TYR A 82 0.49 -14.45 1.16
CA TYR A 82 -0.96 -14.43 1.05
C TYR A 82 -1.61 -14.12 2.40
N PRO A 83 -2.61 -13.22 2.44
CA PRO A 83 -3.39 -13.03 3.64
C PRO A 83 -4.03 -14.33 4.11
N GLY A 84 -3.79 -14.69 5.36
CA GLY A 84 -4.46 -15.81 6.00
C GLY A 84 -3.74 -17.15 5.96
N ASP A 85 -2.58 -17.23 5.36
CA ASP A 85 -1.76 -18.43 5.50
C ASP A 85 -1.31 -18.59 6.96
N SER A 86 -1.51 -19.79 7.52
CA SER A 86 -1.11 -20.12 8.89
C SER A 86 0.42 -20.18 9.07
N VAL A 87 1.14 -20.45 7.99
CA VAL A 87 2.59 -20.30 7.85
C VAL A 87 2.79 -19.58 6.53
N PRO A 88 2.99 -18.27 6.54
CA PRO A 88 3.12 -17.52 5.32
C PRO A 88 4.29 -18.08 4.50
N ASP A 89 4.01 -18.46 3.26
CA ASP A 89 5.03 -18.70 2.25
C ASP A 89 5.61 -17.34 1.86
N SER A 90 6.48 -16.84 2.76
CA SER A 90 6.97 -15.50 2.69
C SER A 90 8.07 -15.38 1.65
N ILE A 91 7.85 -14.51 0.67
CA ILE A 91 8.79 -14.23 -0.41
C ILE A 91 9.47 -12.89 -0.14
N PRO A 92 10.78 -12.88 0.12
CA PRO A 92 11.53 -11.64 0.25
C PRO A 92 11.54 -10.85 -1.06
N GLY A 93 11.56 -9.52 -0.94
CA GLY A 93 11.62 -8.64 -2.09
C GLY A 93 12.24 -7.28 -1.76
N LYS A 94 12.23 -6.42 -2.76
CA LYS A 94 12.70 -5.04 -2.68
C LYS A 94 11.65 -4.10 -3.21
N LEU A 95 11.59 -2.92 -2.58
CA LEU A 95 10.79 -1.79 -3.01
C LEU A 95 11.73 -0.60 -3.16
N GLU A 96 11.64 0.10 -4.29
CA GLU A 96 12.49 1.28 -4.54
C GLU A 96 11.65 2.41 -5.13
N LEU A 97 11.91 3.64 -4.69
CA LEU A 97 11.39 4.85 -5.31
C LEU A 97 12.38 5.32 -6.37
N GLY A 98 11.99 5.19 -7.61
CA GLY A 98 12.77 5.58 -8.77
C GLY A 98 12.65 7.06 -9.13
N ILE A 99 13.10 7.39 -10.34
CA ILE A 99 12.96 8.71 -10.93
C ILE A 99 11.47 8.96 -11.26
N ASN A 100 11.00 10.20 -11.18
CA ASN A 100 9.61 10.60 -11.45
C ASN A 100 8.57 9.94 -10.52
N GLU A 101 8.94 9.68 -9.25
CA GLU A 101 8.05 9.12 -8.24
C GLU A 101 7.47 7.73 -8.60
N GLN A 102 8.06 7.04 -9.54
CA GLN A 102 7.71 5.66 -9.84
C GLN A 102 8.19 4.75 -8.72
N LEU A 103 7.26 3.99 -8.19
CA LEU A 103 7.56 2.93 -7.24
C LEU A 103 7.88 1.65 -8.00
N THR A 104 8.92 0.93 -7.61
CA THR A 104 9.24 -0.37 -8.21
C THR A 104 9.25 -1.46 -7.14
N ILE A 105 8.74 -2.63 -7.51
CA ILE A 105 8.75 -3.83 -6.66
C ILE A 105 9.40 -4.97 -7.45
N ARG A 106 10.29 -5.69 -6.78
CA ARG A 106 10.87 -6.94 -7.25
C ARG A 106 10.84 -7.98 -6.13
N LEU A 107 10.39 -9.20 -6.45
CA LEU A 107 10.39 -10.33 -5.54
C LEU A 107 11.51 -11.31 -5.89
N ASN A 108 11.98 -12.08 -4.91
CA ASN A 108 13.03 -13.08 -5.12
C ASN A 108 12.49 -14.38 -5.76
N SER A 109 11.20 -14.65 -5.62
CA SER A 109 10.48 -15.73 -6.31
C SER A 109 9.04 -15.29 -6.63
N GLU A 110 8.33 -16.07 -7.44
CA GLU A 110 6.95 -15.77 -7.80
C GLU A 110 5.97 -16.34 -6.79
N HIS A 111 4.89 -15.62 -6.53
CA HIS A 111 3.68 -16.19 -5.96
C HIS A 111 2.96 -17.06 -6.99
N GLY A 112 2.32 -18.13 -6.54
CA GLY A 112 1.57 -19.03 -7.41
C GLY A 112 0.51 -18.30 -8.23
N GLY A 113 0.51 -18.45 -9.54
CA GLY A 113 -0.43 -17.79 -10.45
C GLY A 113 -0.01 -16.40 -10.93
N CYS A 114 0.80 -15.66 -10.17
CA CYS A 114 1.18 -14.28 -10.51
C CYS A 114 1.91 -14.14 -11.85
N TRP A 115 2.72 -15.11 -12.23
CA TRP A 115 3.45 -15.08 -13.51
C TRP A 115 2.55 -14.99 -14.76
N ASN A 116 1.27 -15.38 -14.66
CA ASN A 116 0.29 -15.21 -15.75
C ASN A 116 -0.29 -13.80 -15.81
N VAL A 117 -0.18 -13.02 -14.74
CA VAL A 117 -0.70 -11.64 -14.63
C VAL A 117 0.45 -10.65 -14.76
N GLN A 118 1.43 -10.77 -13.87
CA GLN A 118 2.62 -9.92 -13.80
C GLN A 118 3.76 -10.69 -13.14
N SER A 119 4.87 -10.89 -13.84
CA SER A 119 6.09 -11.41 -13.22
C SER A 119 6.78 -10.33 -12.39
N PHE A 120 7.12 -10.69 -11.15
CA PHE A 120 7.87 -9.82 -10.22
C PHE A 120 9.33 -10.21 -10.08
N THR A 121 9.77 -11.29 -10.71
CA THR A 121 11.14 -11.84 -10.56
C THR A 121 12.08 -11.45 -11.69
N ALA A 122 11.58 -11.31 -12.91
CA ALA A 122 12.40 -11.01 -14.09
C ALA A 122 12.99 -9.61 -13.98
N ASP A 123 12.14 -8.61 -14.06
CA ASP A 123 12.50 -7.20 -13.94
C ASP A 123 11.68 -6.53 -12.82
N PRO A 124 12.17 -5.42 -12.20
CA PRO A 124 11.37 -4.65 -11.28
C PRO A 124 10.09 -4.13 -11.95
N VAL A 125 8.94 -4.41 -11.34
CA VAL A 125 7.64 -3.91 -11.82
C VAL A 125 7.46 -2.48 -11.36
N SER A 126 7.12 -1.59 -12.27
CA SER A 126 6.95 -0.15 -12.01
C SER A 126 5.49 0.22 -11.83
N PHE A 127 5.23 1.05 -10.83
CA PHE A 127 3.91 1.54 -10.48
C PHE A 127 3.90 3.07 -10.41
N SER A 128 2.92 3.69 -11.03
CA SER A 128 2.71 5.14 -10.96
C SER A 128 1.61 5.46 -9.96
N LEU A 129 1.79 6.50 -9.15
CA LEU A 129 0.77 6.94 -8.20
C LEU A 129 -0.45 7.44 -8.99
N TYR A 130 -1.62 6.83 -8.72
CA TYR A 130 -2.90 7.25 -9.28
C TYR A 130 -3.63 8.22 -8.35
N LYS A 131 -3.65 7.91 -7.04
CA LYS A 131 -4.35 8.71 -6.02
C LYS A 131 -3.60 8.64 -4.69
N ALA A 132 -3.16 9.78 -4.16
CA ALA A 132 -2.62 9.86 -2.81
C ALA A 132 -3.74 9.72 -1.77
N VAL A 133 -3.43 9.05 -0.66
CA VAL A 133 -4.33 8.83 0.47
C VAL A 133 -3.59 9.00 1.79
N SER A 134 -4.32 9.11 2.90
CA SER A 134 -3.74 9.32 4.24
C SER A 134 -3.60 8.02 5.05
N TRP A 135 -3.42 6.87 4.39
CA TRP A 135 -3.20 5.63 5.12
C TRP A 135 -1.80 5.57 5.70
N SER A 136 -1.70 5.15 6.96
CA SER A 136 -0.42 4.83 7.60
C SER A 136 -0.07 3.34 7.51
N GLN A 137 -1.08 2.49 7.32
CA GLN A 137 -0.94 1.04 7.23
C GLN A 137 -1.97 0.45 6.27
N ILE A 138 -1.63 -0.66 5.63
CA ILE A 138 -2.60 -1.58 5.03
C ILE A 138 -2.60 -2.85 5.88
N ARG A 139 -3.78 -3.30 6.30
CA ARG A 139 -3.98 -4.48 7.13
C ARG A 139 -5.12 -5.33 6.59
N TYR A 140 -5.19 -6.60 6.97
CA TYR A 140 -6.30 -7.47 6.61
C TYR A 140 -7.03 -8.02 7.83
N VAL A 141 -8.30 -8.34 7.65
CA VAL A 141 -9.20 -8.89 8.66
C VAL A 141 -8.84 -10.35 8.94
N THR A 142 -8.67 -10.71 10.22
CA THR A 142 -8.33 -12.07 10.67
C THR A 142 -9.54 -12.86 11.17
N GLY A 143 -10.63 -12.18 11.51
CA GLY A 143 -11.88 -12.81 11.92
C GLY A 143 -12.84 -13.08 10.76
N SER A 144 -13.78 -13.98 10.95
CA SER A 144 -14.90 -14.16 10.03
C SER A 144 -16.07 -13.26 10.45
N ASN A 145 -16.67 -12.54 9.48
CA ASN A 145 -17.84 -11.67 9.73
C ASN A 145 -17.60 -10.55 10.77
N VAL A 146 -16.51 -9.83 10.63
CA VAL A 146 -16.13 -8.72 11.54
C VAL A 146 -17.00 -7.50 11.27
N ASP A 147 -17.46 -6.84 12.35
CA ASP A 147 -18.25 -5.62 12.26
C ASP A 147 -17.38 -4.39 11.99
N LEU A 148 -17.86 -3.50 11.14
CA LEU A 148 -17.46 -2.10 11.13
C LEU A 148 -18.38 -1.26 12.00
N PHE A 149 -17.83 -0.21 12.61
CA PHE A 149 -18.54 0.70 13.50
C PHE A 149 -18.53 2.13 12.95
N MET A 150 -19.55 2.90 13.29
CA MET A 150 -19.64 4.32 12.92
C MET A 150 -18.69 5.19 13.77
N ASP A 151 -18.35 4.74 14.97
CA ASP A 151 -17.60 5.52 15.94
C ASP A 151 -16.41 4.74 16.53
N GLU A 152 -15.44 5.49 17.04
CA GLU A 152 -14.19 5.00 17.63
C GLU A 152 -14.35 4.20 18.94
N ARG A 153 -15.57 4.09 19.46
CA ARG A 153 -15.88 3.33 20.69
C ARG A 153 -16.54 2.00 20.39
N GLY A 154 -16.89 1.75 19.13
CA GLY A 154 -17.60 0.55 18.72
C GLY A 154 -19.02 0.45 19.28
N THR A 155 -19.68 1.59 19.52
CA THR A 155 -21.02 1.60 20.12
C THR A 155 -22.13 1.43 19.08
N SER A 156 -21.86 1.76 17.83
CA SER A 156 -22.84 1.72 16.74
C SER A 156 -22.25 0.98 15.55
N ALA A 157 -22.69 -0.25 15.32
CA ALA A 157 -22.24 -1.03 14.18
C ALA A 157 -22.84 -0.48 12.86
N LEU A 158 -22.01 -0.42 11.82
CA LEU A 158 -22.47 -0.32 10.45
C LEU A 158 -23.10 -1.68 10.06
N ASN A 159 -24.11 -1.65 9.17
CA ASN A 159 -24.69 -2.91 8.66
C ASN A 159 -23.79 -3.54 7.58
N VAL A 160 -22.50 -3.65 7.91
CA VAL A 160 -21.45 -4.19 7.04
C VAL A 160 -20.67 -5.24 7.83
N LYS A 161 -20.55 -6.43 7.24
CA LYS A 161 -19.74 -7.53 7.78
C LYS A 161 -18.56 -7.78 6.84
N LEU A 162 -17.35 -7.71 7.39
CA LEU A 162 -16.13 -7.97 6.65
C LEU A 162 -15.76 -9.45 6.78
N PRO A 163 -15.61 -10.18 5.67
CA PRO A 163 -15.08 -11.54 5.70
C PRO A 163 -13.59 -11.55 6.06
N PHE A 164 -13.11 -12.72 6.45
CA PHE A 164 -11.68 -13.00 6.59
C PHE A 164 -10.91 -12.61 5.31
N GLY A 165 -9.74 -12.00 5.47
CA GLY A 165 -8.90 -11.58 4.35
C GLY A 165 -9.29 -10.24 3.73
N SER A 166 -10.41 -9.59 4.13
CA SER A 166 -10.72 -8.23 3.67
C SER A 166 -9.57 -7.28 3.97
N VAL A 167 -9.13 -6.53 2.97
CA VAL A 167 -7.98 -5.63 3.08
C VAL A 167 -8.42 -4.19 3.34
N LEU A 168 -7.80 -3.55 4.29
CA LEU A 168 -8.18 -2.24 4.80
C LEU A 168 -7.00 -1.27 4.79
N GLY A 169 -7.21 -0.07 4.27
CA GLY A 169 -6.32 1.07 4.46
C GLY A 169 -6.61 1.76 5.80
N ILE A 170 -5.67 1.77 6.72
CA ILE A 170 -5.80 2.35 8.06
C ILE A 170 -5.28 3.77 8.07
N SER A 171 -6.12 4.73 8.44
CA SER A 171 -5.77 6.15 8.50
C SER A 171 -5.44 6.65 9.90
N VAL A 172 -6.15 6.17 10.91
CA VAL A 172 -6.03 6.63 12.30
C VAL A 172 -6.21 5.45 13.25
N ILE A 173 -5.42 5.40 14.32
CA ILE A 173 -5.59 4.46 15.43
C ILE A 173 -5.91 5.25 16.69
N LYS A 174 -6.97 4.84 17.43
CA LYS A 174 -7.38 5.42 18.69
C LYS A 174 -7.77 4.32 19.68
N GLY A 175 -6.96 4.13 20.72
CA GLY A 175 -7.14 3.04 21.68
C GLY A 175 -7.14 1.68 20.97
N ASP A 176 -8.21 0.93 21.15
CA ASP A 176 -8.38 -0.43 20.58
C ASP A 176 -9.05 -0.43 19.20
N PHE A 177 -9.27 0.73 18.60
CA PHE A 177 -9.94 0.87 17.30
C PHE A 177 -9.08 1.57 16.27
N ALA A 178 -9.29 1.22 15.00
CA ALA A 178 -8.68 1.86 13.85
C ALA A 178 -9.75 2.37 12.89
N HIS A 179 -9.60 3.60 12.38
CA HIS A 179 -10.39 4.11 11.26
C HIS A 179 -9.82 3.55 9.97
N CYS A 180 -10.67 2.96 9.16
CA CYS A 180 -10.25 2.24 7.96
C CYS A 180 -11.17 2.51 6.77
N ALA A 181 -10.62 2.28 5.58
CA ALA A 181 -11.32 2.18 4.32
C ALA A 181 -11.11 0.78 3.74
N LEU A 182 -12.19 0.14 3.28
CA LEU A 182 -12.13 -1.15 2.58
C LEU A 182 -11.49 -0.94 1.21
N LEU A 183 -10.48 -1.76 0.92
CA LEU A 183 -9.82 -1.81 -0.38
C LEU A 183 -10.48 -2.91 -1.21
N ASP A 184 -11.59 -2.55 -1.85
CA ASP A 184 -12.31 -3.44 -2.75
C ASP A 184 -12.28 -2.84 -4.16
N SER A 185 -12.37 -3.70 -5.17
CA SER A 185 -12.46 -3.33 -6.58
C SER A 185 -13.79 -2.62 -6.92
N THR A 186 -14.75 -2.59 -6.00
CA THR A 186 -16.00 -1.85 -6.16
C THR A 186 -15.79 -0.35 -5.94
N ASN A 187 -16.50 0.48 -6.71
CA ASN A 187 -16.38 1.95 -6.60
C ASN A 187 -16.99 2.54 -5.31
N ASP A 188 -17.55 1.70 -4.45
CA ASP A 188 -18.16 2.12 -3.20
C ASP A 188 -17.09 2.22 -2.10
N VAL A 189 -16.87 3.43 -1.60
CA VAL A 189 -15.95 3.67 -0.48
C VAL A 189 -16.67 3.30 0.80
N ILE A 190 -16.34 2.13 1.37
CA ILE A 190 -16.82 1.70 2.68
C ILE A 190 -15.76 2.11 3.71
N GLU A 191 -16.12 3.04 4.59
CA GLU A 191 -15.25 3.52 5.68
C GLU A 191 -15.92 3.31 7.03
N GLY A 192 -15.12 3.12 8.06
CA GLY A 192 -15.61 2.95 9.43
C GLY A 192 -14.48 2.65 10.41
N TRP A 193 -14.87 2.26 11.62
CA TRP A 193 -13.96 1.86 12.67
C TRP A 193 -13.98 0.36 12.87
N ILE A 194 -12.83 -0.24 13.09
CA ILE A 194 -12.66 -1.68 13.34
C ILE A 194 -11.82 -1.89 14.59
N LYS A 195 -12.05 -2.97 15.32
CA LYS A 195 -11.19 -3.34 16.44
C LYS A 195 -9.83 -3.80 15.96
N LEU A 196 -8.78 -3.34 16.62
CA LEU A 196 -7.40 -3.73 16.29
C LEU A 196 -7.17 -5.24 16.40
N ASN A 197 -7.84 -5.90 17.33
CA ASN A 197 -7.73 -7.36 17.53
C ASN A 197 -8.34 -8.19 16.40
N ASP A 198 -9.16 -7.57 15.54
CA ASP A 198 -9.74 -8.22 14.37
C ASP A 198 -8.86 -8.08 13.12
N LEU A 199 -7.71 -7.43 13.26
CA LEU A 199 -6.72 -7.21 12.19
C LEU A 199 -5.45 -8.03 12.42
N ASN A 200 -4.75 -8.38 11.34
CA ASN A 200 -3.44 -9.01 11.44
C ASN A 200 -2.47 -8.19 12.29
N ALA A 201 -1.59 -8.87 13.03
CA ALA A 201 -0.54 -8.20 13.79
C ALA A 201 0.41 -7.44 12.85
N MET A 202 1.01 -6.38 13.38
CA MET A 202 2.08 -5.64 12.72
C MET A 202 3.38 -6.01 13.44
N ASP A 203 4.10 -6.96 12.87
CA ASP A 203 5.42 -7.38 13.38
C ASP A 203 6.52 -6.38 12.98
#